data_05fb948aecff05f3bfb9ad3ff1bd99ff
#
_entry.id   05fb948aecff05f3bfb9ad3ff1bd99ff
#
_cell.length_a   1.000
_cell.length_b   1.000
_cell.length_c   1.000
_cell.angle_alpha   90.00
_cell.angle_beta   90.00
_cell.angle_gamma   90.00
#
_symmetry.space_group_name_H-M   'P 1'
#
loop_
_entity.id
_entity.type
_entity.pdbx_description
1 polymer ?
#
loop_
_entity_poly.entity_id
_entity_poly.type
_entity_poly.pdbx_seq_one_letter_code
_entity_poly.pdbx_strand_id
1 'polypeptide(L)'
;MINTILWDVDGTLLDFLAAEKYGMETCLDEIGVKLTEEMLSVYSRINRSWWEKHEKGLCTREEIFEGRLKDFFGEYDIAYTDYDHFNRRYQIALGEAVFPVDDSLTLLKELGKSCKQYMVTNGSRVAQELKLAKSGIDKLCDGVFISEIVGIQKPEKAFFDYVQKATGYVKEETLIVGDSLSSDIKGGNNAGIKTCWYNPKGGSVNGDVSVDYTIKNLWELKEILAK
;
A
#
# COMPACT_ATOMS: atom_id res chain seq x y z
N MET A 1 2.23 -17.73 19.62
CA MET A 1 1.68 -18.12 18.28
C MET A 1 1.04 -16.88 17.67
N ILE A 2 1.26 -16.60 16.38
CA ILE A 2 0.61 -15.47 15.71
C ILE A 2 -0.86 -15.80 15.46
N ASN A 3 -1.75 -14.89 15.87
CA ASN A 3 -3.19 -15.00 15.67
C ASN A 3 -3.82 -13.75 15.02
N THR A 4 -3.01 -12.72 14.83
CA THR A 4 -3.43 -11.45 14.22
C THR A 4 -2.45 -11.03 13.13
N ILE A 5 -2.98 -10.65 11.97
CA ILE A 5 -2.19 -10.18 10.84
C ILE A 5 -2.65 -8.77 10.47
N LEU A 6 -1.71 -7.84 10.42
CA LEU A 6 -1.89 -6.52 9.83
C LEU A 6 -1.34 -6.59 8.40
N TRP A 7 -2.21 -6.37 7.42
CA TRP A 7 -1.86 -6.45 6.02
C TRP A 7 -1.70 -5.05 5.41
N ASP A 8 -0.57 -4.81 4.79
CA ASP A 8 -0.53 -3.78 3.76
C ASP A 8 -1.32 -4.24 2.53
N VAL A 9 -1.77 -3.29 1.70
CA VAL A 9 -2.64 -3.57 0.55
C VAL A 9 -1.89 -3.44 -0.77
N ASP A 10 -1.33 -2.25 -1.03
CA ASP A 10 -0.75 -1.89 -2.32
C ASP A 10 0.70 -2.38 -2.46
N GLY A 11 0.97 -3.30 -3.39
CA GLY A 11 2.27 -3.96 -3.53
C GLY A 11 2.39 -5.22 -2.69
N THR A 12 1.41 -5.51 -1.84
CA THR A 12 1.36 -6.70 -0.98
C THR A 12 0.22 -7.64 -1.36
N LEU A 13 -1.02 -7.25 -1.16
CA LEU A 13 -2.21 -8.05 -1.52
C LEU A 13 -2.67 -7.79 -2.96
N LEU A 14 -2.48 -6.57 -3.44
CA LEU A 14 -2.86 -6.11 -4.78
C LEU A 14 -1.63 -5.52 -5.49
N ASP A 15 -1.48 -5.83 -6.78
CA ASP A 15 -0.41 -5.30 -7.62
C ASP A 15 -0.63 -3.81 -7.89
N PHE A 16 0.12 -2.99 -7.13
CA PHE A 16 0.06 -1.54 -7.26
C PHE A 16 0.58 -1.06 -8.63
N LEU A 17 1.63 -1.68 -9.17
CA LEU A 17 2.20 -1.23 -10.45
C LEU A 17 1.24 -1.47 -11.61
N ALA A 18 0.51 -2.58 -11.60
CA ALA A 18 -0.54 -2.84 -12.57
C ALA A 18 -1.69 -1.82 -12.43
N ALA A 19 -2.08 -1.49 -11.19
CA ALA A 19 -3.11 -0.48 -10.92
C ALA A 19 -2.66 0.93 -11.32
N GLU A 20 -1.40 1.28 -11.03
CA GLU A 20 -0.77 2.55 -11.43
C GLU A 20 -0.77 2.71 -12.96
N LYS A 21 -0.37 1.66 -13.68
CA LYS A 21 -0.41 1.64 -15.15
C LYS A 21 -1.83 1.89 -15.67
N TYR A 22 -2.80 1.13 -15.18
CA TYR A 22 -4.21 1.28 -15.56
C TYR A 22 -4.72 2.71 -15.30
N GLY A 23 -4.41 3.26 -14.13
CA GLY A 23 -4.82 4.60 -13.74
C GLY A 23 -4.21 5.68 -14.64
N MET A 24 -2.93 5.57 -14.96
CA MET A 24 -2.24 6.52 -15.85
C MET A 24 -2.72 6.40 -17.29
N GLU A 25 -2.88 5.18 -17.81
CA GLU A 25 -3.44 4.96 -19.16
C GLU A 25 -4.82 5.61 -19.27
N THR A 26 -5.72 5.32 -18.33
CA THR A 26 -7.09 5.86 -18.33
C THR A 26 -7.10 7.39 -18.32
N CYS A 27 -6.34 8.01 -17.41
CA CYS A 27 -6.38 9.46 -17.25
C CYS A 27 -5.64 10.22 -18.38
N LEU A 28 -4.57 9.66 -18.92
CA LEU A 28 -3.85 10.28 -20.04
C LEU A 28 -4.65 10.18 -21.35
N ASP A 29 -5.34 9.06 -21.58
CA ASP A 29 -6.25 8.91 -22.73
C ASP A 29 -7.39 9.95 -22.72
N GLU A 30 -7.95 10.27 -21.54
CA GLU A 30 -8.98 11.31 -21.37
C GLU A 30 -8.51 12.71 -21.81
N ILE A 31 -7.21 12.98 -21.74
CA ILE A 31 -6.59 14.26 -22.18
C ILE A 31 -5.87 14.14 -23.53
N GLY A 32 -6.05 13.02 -24.25
CA GLY A 32 -5.49 12.80 -25.58
C GLY A 32 -3.99 12.49 -25.61
N VAL A 33 -3.40 12.05 -24.50
CA VAL A 33 -1.99 11.66 -24.38
C VAL A 33 -1.89 10.15 -24.29
N LYS A 34 -1.08 9.54 -25.15
CA LYS A 34 -0.84 8.09 -25.12
C LYS A 34 0.30 7.77 -24.16
N LEU A 35 0.03 6.96 -23.13
CA LEU A 35 1.07 6.47 -22.21
C LEU A 35 2.04 5.54 -22.94
N THR A 36 3.35 5.75 -22.75
CA THR A 36 4.41 4.81 -23.14
C THR A 36 4.99 4.10 -21.94
N GLU A 37 5.69 2.99 -22.14
CA GLU A 37 6.37 2.27 -21.03
C GLU A 37 7.45 3.14 -20.37
N GLU A 38 8.12 4.01 -21.15
CA GLU A 38 9.07 4.98 -20.62
C GLU A 38 8.39 5.99 -19.68
N MET A 39 7.30 6.60 -20.15
CA MET A 39 6.50 7.55 -19.36
C MET A 39 6.01 6.91 -18.06
N LEU A 40 5.52 5.66 -18.10
CA LEU A 40 5.11 4.92 -16.93
C LEU A 40 6.27 4.72 -15.95
N SER A 41 7.44 4.32 -16.43
CA SER A 41 8.64 4.14 -15.61
C SER A 41 9.05 5.44 -14.92
N VAL A 42 9.02 6.56 -15.64
CA VAL A 42 9.32 7.89 -15.10
C VAL A 42 8.26 8.30 -14.06
N TYR A 43 6.98 8.13 -14.36
CA TYR A 43 5.90 8.43 -13.41
C TYR A 43 6.03 7.61 -12.12
N SER A 44 6.25 6.29 -12.23
CA SER A 44 6.42 5.42 -11.05
C SER A 44 7.59 5.86 -10.18
N ARG A 45 8.71 6.30 -10.78
CA ARG A 45 9.85 6.84 -10.06
C ARG A 45 9.52 8.16 -9.34
N ILE A 46 8.85 9.09 -10.03
CA ILE A 46 8.40 10.37 -9.46
C ILE A 46 7.41 10.11 -8.31
N ASN A 47 6.39 9.30 -8.54
CA ASN A 47 5.36 8.97 -7.55
C ASN A 47 5.98 8.37 -6.28
N ARG A 48 6.89 7.38 -6.44
CA ARG A 48 7.62 6.80 -5.31
C ARG A 48 8.42 7.84 -4.53
N SER A 49 9.14 8.72 -5.22
CA SER A 49 9.94 9.77 -4.57
C SER A 49 9.07 10.72 -3.71
N TRP A 50 7.87 11.07 -4.17
CA TRP A 50 6.93 11.88 -3.41
C TRP A 50 6.38 11.15 -2.18
N TRP A 51 6.02 9.88 -2.31
CA TRP A 51 5.58 9.07 -1.17
C TRP A 51 6.69 8.87 -0.13
N GLU A 52 7.95 8.65 -0.56
CA GLU A 52 9.09 8.58 0.36
C GLU A 52 9.34 9.90 1.12
N LYS A 53 9.13 11.07 0.47
CA LYS A 53 9.17 12.36 1.16
C LYS A 53 8.08 12.45 2.22
N HIS A 54 6.88 12.03 1.89
CA HIS A 54 5.74 12.05 2.81
C HIS A 54 5.97 11.14 4.04
N GLU A 55 6.45 9.93 3.84
CA GLU A 55 6.81 9.02 4.94
C GLU A 55 7.87 9.61 5.90
N LYS A 56 8.71 10.52 5.39
CA LYS A 56 9.70 11.27 6.17
C LYS A 56 9.14 12.57 6.77
N GLY A 57 7.86 12.88 6.56
CA GLY A 57 7.23 14.12 7.02
C GLY A 57 7.70 15.37 6.29
N LEU A 58 8.26 15.24 5.09
CA LEU A 58 8.81 16.36 4.30
C LEU A 58 7.80 17.00 3.35
N CYS A 59 6.63 16.40 3.18
CA CYS A 59 5.53 16.97 2.42
C CYS A 59 4.19 16.43 2.90
N THR A 60 3.12 17.17 2.61
CA THR A 60 1.75 16.74 2.88
C THR A 60 1.24 15.82 1.76
N ARG A 61 0.08 15.21 1.98
CA ARG A 61 -0.58 14.37 0.97
C ARG A 61 -1.05 15.19 -0.24
N GLU A 62 -1.55 16.39 0.00
CA GLU A 62 -1.97 17.33 -1.04
C GLU A 62 -0.78 17.71 -1.93
N GLU A 63 0.39 17.95 -1.33
CA GLU A 63 1.62 18.23 -2.08
C GLU A 63 2.08 17.03 -2.92
N ILE A 64 1.86 15.77 -2.48
CA ILE A 64 2.10 14.59 -3.33
C ILE A 64 1.19 14.63 -4.55
N PHE A 65 -0.11 14.83 -4.33
CA PHE A 65 -1.12 14.70 -5.37
C PHE A 65 -0.92 15.71 -6.50
N GLU A 66 -0.53 16.91 -6.17
CA GLU A 66 -0.22 17.96 -7.15
C GLU A 66 1.22 17.84 -7.68
N GLY A 67 2.20 17.71 -6.79
CA GLY A 67 3.61 17.76 -7.13
C GLY A 67 4.06 16.67 -8.08
N ARG A 68 3.64 15.42 -7.87
CA ARG A 68 3.98 14.32 -8.79
C ARG A 68 3.45 14.53 -10.21
N LEU A 69 2.28 15.15 -10.36
CA LEU A 69 1.71 15.46 -11.66
C LEU A 69 2.43 16.64 -12.32
N LYS A 70 2.76 17.69 -11.55
CA LYS A 70 3.58 18.79 -12.04
C LYS A 70 4.93 18.32 -12.56
N ASP A 71 5.62 17.49 -11.79
CA ASP A 71 6.92 16.95 -12.16
C ASP A 71 6.80 16.08 -13.43
N PHE A 72 5.81 15.18 -13.48
CA PHE A 72 5.62 14.29 -14.62
C PHE A 72 5.19 15.03 -15.88
N PHE A 73 4.24 15.96 -15.80
CA PHE A 73 3.77 16.71 -16.97
C PHE A 73 4.85 17.67 -17.46
N GLY A 74 5.65 18.25 -16.56
CA GLY A 74 6.80 19.08 -16.93
C GLY A 74 7.89 18.28 -17.65
N GLU A 75 8.15 17.03 -17.28
CA GLU A 75 9.14 16.15 -17.92
C GLU A 75 8.80 15.86 -19.39
N TYR A 76 7.51 15.85 -19.74
CA TYR A 76 7.02 15.52 -21.10
C TYR A 76 6.35 16.68 -21.82
N ASP A 77 6.50 17.92 -21.33
CA ASP A 77 5.88 19.11 -21.91
C ASP A 77 4.36 18.96 -22.15
N ILE A 78 3.67 18.23 -21.25
CA ILE A 78 2.22 18.03 -21.33
C ILE A 78 1.51 19.29 -20.83
N ALA A 79 0.83 20.01 -21.76
CA ALA A 79 0.16 21.28 -21.49
C ALA A 79 -1.20 21.09 -20.77
N TYR A 80 -1.21 20.36 -19.65
CA TYR A 80 -2.40 20.16 -18.81
C TYR A 80 -2.13 20.67 -17.40
N THR A 81 -3.01 21.51 -16.87
CA THR A 81 -2.80 22.25 -15.60
C THR A 81 -3.86 22.01 -14.54
N ASP A 82 -4.97 21.32 -14.85
CA ASP A 82 -5.97 20.94 -13.84
C ASP A 82 -5.56 19.66 -13.10
N TYR A 83 -4.47 19.76 -12.33
CA TYR A 83 -3.90 18.64 -11.59
C TYR A 83 -4.87 18.04 -10.58
N ASP A 84 -5.74 18.85 -10.01
CA ASP A 84 -6.74 18.42 -9.04
C ASP A 84 -7.80 17.52 -9.71
N HIS A 85 -8.30 17.92 -10.89
CA HIS A 85 -9.21 17.06 -11.67
C HIS A 85 -8.52 15.75 -12.08
N PHE A 86 -7.30 15.82 -12.62
CA PHE A 86 -6.55 14.64 -13.02
C PHE A 86 -6.33 13.69 -11.85
N ASN A 87 -5.91 14.24 -10.69
CA ASN A 87 -5.70 13.42 -9.50
C ASN A 87 -6.99 12.75 -9.02
N ARG A 88 -8.12 13.45 -8.98
CA ARG A 88 -9.42 12.84 -8.63
C ARG A 88 -9.76 11.67 -9.54
N ARG A 89 -9.60 11.84 -10.86
CA ARG A 89 -9.83 10.76 -11.83
C ARG A 89 -8.87 9.60 -11.62
N TYR A 90 -7.60 9.92 -11.41
CA TYR A 90 -6.56 8.91 -11.14
C TYR A 90 -6.85 8.10 -9.86
N GLN A 91 -7.28 8.73 -8.76
CA GLN A 91 -7.65 8.00 -7.54
C GLN A 91 -8.83 7.05 -7.77
N ILE A 92 -9.83 7.47 -8.55
CA ILE A 92 -10.94 6.61 -8.93
C ILE A 92 -10.45 5.42 -9.78
N ALA A 93 -9.65 5.68 -10.81
CA ALA A 93 -9.10 4.64 -11.68
C ALA A 93 -8.22 3.64 -10.90
N LEU A 94 -7.39 4.11 -9.96
CA LEU A 94 -6.66 3.23 -9.04
C LEU A 94 -7.59 2.33 -8.21
N GLY A 95 -8.72 2.88 -7.76
CA GLY A 95 -9.73 2.11 -7.01
C GLY A 95 -10.48 1.09 -7.87
N GLU A 96 -10.62 1.34 -9.17
CA GLU A 96 -11.24 0.43 -10.13
C GLU A 96 -10.33 -0.72 -10.54
N ALA A 97 -9.03 -0.54 -10.44
CA ALA A 97 -8.01 -1.50 -10.84
C ALA A 97 -7.70 -2.49 -9.73
N VAL A 98 -8.14 -3.73 -9.88
CA VAL A 98 -7.96 -4.81 -8.89
C VAL A 98 -7.20 -5.96 -9.53
N PHE A 99 -5.96 -6.14 -9.10
CA PHE A 99 -5.05 -7.20 -9.56
C PHE A 99 -4.49 -7.95 -8.34
N PRO A 100 -5.15 -9.06 -7.87
CA PRO A 100 -4.67 -9.82 -6.73
C PRO A 100 -3.28 -10.44 -6.99
N VAL A 101 -2.40 -10.35 -6.00
CA VAL A 101 -1.06 -10.95 -6.02
C VAL A 101 -1.13 -12.34 -5.38
N ASP A 102 -0.41 -13.32 -5.94
CA ASP A 102 -0.25 -14.67 -5.37
C ASP A 102 -1.57 -15.35 -4.94
N ASP A 103 -2.66 -15.08 -5.65
CA ASP A 103 -4.01 -15.50 -5.25
C ASP A 103 -4.36 -15.07 -3.80
N SER A 104 -4.03 -13.82 -3.46
CA SER A 104 -4.19 -13.24 -2.13
C SER A 104 -5.61 -13.36 -1.56
N LEU A 105 -6.63 -13.29 -2.42
CA LEU A 105 -8.04 -13.40 -1.97
C LEU A 105 -8.35 -14.79 -1.40
N THR A 106 -7.85 -15.85 -2.03
CA THR A 106 -8.00 -17.20 -1.51
C THR A 106 -7.20 -17.38 -0.22
N LEU A 107 -5.99 -16.83 -0.15
CA LEU A 107 -5.17 -16.88 1.06
C LEU A 107 -5.86 -16.16 2.23
N LEU A 108 -6.38 -14.94 2.03
CA LEU A 108 -7.12 -14.20 3.06
C LEU A 108 -8.30 -15.01 3.58
N LYS A 109 -9.07 -15.65 2.70
CA LYS A 109 -10.19 -16.51 3.08
C LYS A 109 -9.75 -17.72 3.90
N GLU A 110 -8.62 -18.31 3.58
CA GLU A 110 -8.09 -19.45 4.34
C GLU A 110 -7.59 -19.02 5.73
N LEU A 111 -6.77 -17.95 5.79
CA LEU A 111 -6.19 -17.46 7.05
C LEU A 111 -7.25 -16.87 7.98
N GLY A 112 -8.33 -16.29 7.46
CA GLY A 112 -9.44 -15.78 8.25
C GLY A 112 -10.20 -16.85 9.07
N LYS A 113 -9.92 -18.14 8.86
CA LYS A 113 -10.46 -19.22 9.69
C LYS A 113 -9.73 -19.37 11.03
N SER A 114 -8.50 -18.86 11.13
CA SER A 114 -7.63 -19.05 12.30
C SER A 114 -6.97 -17.76 12.82
N CYS A 115 -6.90 -16.71 12.01
CA CYS A 115 -6.29 -15.45 12.36
C CYS A 115 -7.27 -14.29 12.16
N LYS A 116 -7.18 -13.28 13.03
CA LYS A 116 -7.77 -11.97 12.78
C LYS A 116 -6.94 -11.23 11.74
N GLN A 117 -7.61 -10.54 10.82
CA GLN A 117 -6.97 -9.86 9.70
C GLN A 117 -7.44 -8.42 9.59
N TYR A 118 -6.49 -7.49 9.59
CA TYR A 118 -6.77 -6.06 9.47
C TYR A 118 -5.95 -5.46 8.34
N MET A 119 -6.61 -4.66 7.50
CA MET A 119 -5.94 -3.91 6.44
C MET A 119 -5.40 -2.60 7.02
N VAL A 120 -4.12 -2.31 6.79
CA VAL A 120 -3.42 -1.10 7.27
C VAL A 120 -2.69 -0.45 6.09
N THR A 121 -3.23 0.63 5.55
CA THR A 121 -2.74 1.22 4.29
C THR A 121 -2.49 2.73 4.38
N ASN A 122 -1.43 3.20 3.70
CA ASN A 122 -1.16 4.62 3.49
C ASN A 122 -1.81 5.19 2.22
N GLY A 123 -2.49 4.36 1.45
CA GLY A 123 -3.19 4.80 0.23
C GLY A 123 -4.29 5.82 0.48
N SER A 124 -4.74 6.49 -0.57
CA SER A 124 -5.83 7.47 -0.47
C SER A 124 -7.16 6.79 -0.14
N ARG A 125 -8.00 7.51 0.59
CA ARG A 125 -9.33 7.02 0.97
C ARG A 125 -10.13 6.56 -0.24
N VAL A 126 -10.22 7.40 -1.27
CA VAL A 126 -11.04 7.11 -2.47
C VAL A 126 -10.57 5.82 -3.15
N ALA A 127 -9.27 5.68 -3.40
CA ALA A 127 -8.75 4.50 -4.06
C ALA A 127 -8.90 3.24 -3.19
N GLN A 128 -8.63 3.35 -1.88
CA GLN A 128 -8.70 2.19 -0.97
C GLN A 128 -10.14 1.70 -0.77
N GLU A 129 -11.09 2.60 -0.47
CA GLU A 129 -12.50 2.21 -0.31
C GLU A 129 -13.04 1.50 -1.55
N LEU A 130 -12.74 2.03 -2.76
CA LEU A 130 -13.18 1.43 -4.02
C LEU A 130 -12.54 0.06 -4.28
N LYS A 131 -11.20 -0.04 -4.17
CA LYS A 131 -10.50 -1.30 -4.50
C LYS A 131 -10.79 -2.41 -3.50
N LEU A 132 -10.91 -2.10 -2.21
CA LEU A 132 -11.25 -3.08 -1.18
C LEU A 132 -12.68 -3.61 -1.35
N ALA A 133 -13.64 -2.73 -1.66
CA ALA A 133 -15.01 -3.13 -1.96
C ALA A 133 -15.09 -3.96 -3.25
N LYS A 134 -14.40 -3.53 -4.31
CA LYS A 134 -14.43 -4.21 -5.62
C LYS A 134 -13.73 -5.57 -5.59
N SER A 135 -12.62 -5.70 -4.85
CA SER A 135 -11.94 -6.98 -4.64
C SER A 135 -12.68 -7.91 -3.68
N GLY A 136 -13.53 -7.36 -2.82
CA GLY A 136 -14.18 -8.09 -1.73
C GLY A 136 -13.27 -8.30 -0.51
N ILE A 137 -12.09 -7.69 -0.46
CA ILE A 137 -11.17 -7.76 0.70
C ILE A 137 -11.84 -7.21 1.95
N ASP A 138 -12.68 -6.17 1.83
CA ASP A 138 -13.48 -5.62 2.91
C ASP A 138 -14.35 -6.65 3.65
N LYS A 139 -14.74 -7.73 2.97
CA LYS A 139 -15.52 -8.85 3.52
C LYS A 139 -14.67 -10.02 4.02
N LEU A 140 -13.38 -10.00 3.71
CA LEU A 140 -12.42 -11.04 4.09
C LEU A 140 -11.55 -10.64 5.29
N CYS A 141 -11.71 -9.42 5.79
CA CYS A 141 -10.96 -8.89 6.93
C CYS A 141 -11.88 -8.46 8.07
N ASP A 142 -11.30 -8.36 9.28
CA ASP A 142 -11.98 -7.93 10.49
C ASP A 142 -12.05 -6.39 10.63
N GLY A 143 -11.31 -5.66 9.81
CA GLY A 143 -11.35 -4.19 9.77
C GLY A 143 -10.32 -3.58 8.83
N VAL A 144 -10.54 -2.30 8.50
CA VAL A 144 -9.72 -1.53 7.56
C VAL A 144 -9.31 -0.21 8.20
N PHE A 145 -8.02 0.10 8.15
CA PHE A 145 -7.42 1.32 8.67
C PHE A 145 -6.67 2.04 7.55
N ILE A 146 -7.29 3.08 7.05
CA ILE A 146 -6.71 3.95 6.01
C ILE A 146 -6.11 5.16 6.70
N SER A 147 -4.83 5.43 6.50
CA SER A 147 -4.10 6.50 7.19
C SER A 147 -4.74 7.88 7.00
N GLU A 148 -5.32 8.14 5.83
CA GLU A 148 -6.04 9.39 5.53
C GLU A 148 -7.28 9.58 6.43
N ILE A 149 -7.97 8.49 6.79
CA ILE A 149 -9.12 8.54 7.70
C ILE A 149 -8.65 8.64 9.15
N VAL A 150 -7.57 7.92 9.50
CA VAL A 150 -7.01 7.93 10.86
C VAL A 150 -6.34 9.26 11.19
N GLY A 151 -5.83 9.98 10.18
CA GLY A 151 -5.06 11.21 10.33
C GLY A 151 -3.61 10.99 10.76
N ILE A 152 -3.14 9.75 10.78
CA ILE A 152 -1.78 9.32 11.13
C ILE A 152 -1.41 8.21 10.16
N GLN A 153 -0.12 8.06 9.82
CA GLN A 153 0.33 7.12 8.78
C GLN A 153 1.42 6.16 9.27
N LYS A 154 1.61 5.05 8.56
CA LYS A 154 2.81 4.21 8.71
C LYS A 154 4.03 5.02 8.21
N PRO A 155 5.20 4.95 8.84
CA PRO A 155 5.60 4.06 9.94
C PRO A 155 5.41 4.64 11.35
N GLU A 156 4.60 5.68 11.54
CA GLU A 156 4.40 6.31 12.84
C GLU A 156 3.83 5.31 13.85
N LYS A 157 4.49 5.20 15.01
CA LYS A 157 4.00 4.34 16.11
C LYS A 157 2.56 4.65 16.50
N ALA A 158 2.18 5.93 16.46
CA ALA A 158 0.84 6.40 16.81
C ALA A 158 -0.26 5.80 15.92
N PHE A 159 0.04 5.49 14.63
CA PHE A 159 -0.88 4.78 13.75
C PHE A 159 -1.18 3.36 14.28
N PHE A 160 -0.13 2.63 14.65
CA PHE A 160 -0.27 1.27 15.18
C PHE A 160 -0.91 1.25 16.58
N ASP A 161 -0.63 2.25 17.43
CA ASP A 161 -1.30 2.42 18.71
C ASP A 161 -2.81 2.67 18.53
N TYR A 162 -3.20 3.44 17.49
CA TYR A 162 -4.60 3.63 17.12
C TYR A 162 -5.25 2.32 16.71
N VAL A 163 -4.61 1.54 15.80
CA VAL A 163 -5.09 0.24 15.36
C VAL A 163 -5.21 -0.72 16.55
N GLN A 164 -4.20 -0.76 17.43
CA GLN A 164 -4.23 -1.60 18.63
C GLN A 164 -5.39 -1.25 19.56
N LYS A 165 -5.62 0.04 19.79
CA LYS A 165 -6.74 0.49 20.62
C LYS A 165 -8.10 0.10 20.03
N ALA A 166 -8.23 0.15 18.71
CA ALA A 166 -9.46 -0.18 18.02
C ALA A 166 -9.75 -1.69 17.95
N THR A 167 -8.70 -2.52 17.86
CA THR A 167 -8.82 -3.96 17.62
C THR A 167 -8.54 -4.82 18.84
N GLY A 168 -7.78 -4.30 19.79
CA GLY A 168 -7.32 -5.04 20.98
C GLY A 168 -6.24 -6.08 20.69
N TYR A 169 -5.53 -6.01 19.56
CA TYR A 169 -4.50 -6.99 19.21
C TYR A 169 -3.38 -7.05 20.28
N VAL A 170 -2.83 -8.24 20.47
CA VAL A 170 -1.70 -8.49 21.36
C VAL A 170 -0.41 -8.43 20.51
N LYS A 171 0.55 -7.60 20.90
CA LYS A 171 1.76 -7.32 20.09
C LYS A 171 2.56 -8.58 19.80
N GLU A 172 2.76 -9.42 20.80
CA GLU A 172 3.54 -10.66 20.71
C GLU A 172 2.89 -11.72 19.80
N GLU A 173 1.59 -11.55 19.51
CA GLU A 173 0.76 -12.44 18.69
C GLU A 173 0.39 -11.81 17.35
N THR A 174 0.99 -10.65 17.02
CA THR A 174 0.68 -9.87 15.83
C THR A 174 1.85 -9.84 14.85
N LEU A 175 1.54 -10.02 13.58
CA LEU A 175 2.47 -9.93 12.46
C LEU A 175 1.99 -8.84 11.49
N ILE A 176 2.88 -7.88 11.12
CA ILE A 176 2.63 -7.04 9.96
C ILE A 176 3.26 -7.68 8.73
N VAL A 177 2.51 -7.71 7.63
CA VAL A 177 2.96 -8.19 6.32
C VAL A 177 2.86 -7.04 5.33
N GLY A 178 3.97 -6.69 4.69
CA GLY A 178 4.04 -5.59 3.72
C GLY A 178 5.29 -5.64 2.87
N ASP A 179 5.28 -4.88 1.77
CA ASP A 179 6.39 -4.82 0.82
C ASP A 179 7.37 -3.66 1.10
N SER A 180 6.94 -2.65 1.88
CA SER A 180 7.73 -1.45 2.16
C SER A 180 8.58 -1.58 3.42
N LEU A 181 9.92 -1.52 3.26
CA LEU A 181 10.84 -1.45 4.40
C LEU A 181 10.66 -0.16 5.22
N SER A 182 10.37 0.98 4.58
CA SER A 182 10.25 2.30 5.21
C SER A 182 8.92 2.52 5.92
N SER A 183 7.86 1.85 5.49
CA SER A 183 6.50 2.02 5.96
C SER A 183 6.06 0.85 6.84
N ASP A 184 6.02 -0.37 6.29
CA ASP A 184 5.48 -1.53 6.98
C ASP A 184 6.45 -2.11 8.01
N ILE A 185 7.67 -2.41 7.56
CA ILE A 185 8.66 -3.06 8.42
C ILE A 185 9.11 -2.10 9.51
N LYS A 186 9.48 -0.87 9.14
CA LYS A 186 9.81 0.17 10.12
C LYS A 186 8.65 0.46 11.06
N GLY A 187 7.43 0.47 10.54
CA GLY A 187 6.22 0.66 11.34
C GLY A 187 6.02 -0.47 12.35
N GLY A 188 6.18 -1.73 11.93
CA GLY A 188 6.15 -2.89 12.82
C GLY A 188 7.21 -2.83 13.90
N ASN A 189 8.45 -2.45 13.54
CA ASN A 189 9.53 -2.24 14.52
C ASN A 189 9.18 -1.14 15.53
N ASN A 190 8.65 0.01 15.07
CA ASN A 190 8.23 1.11 15.94
C ASN A 190 7.08 0.72 16.89
N ALA A 191 6.21 -0.17 16.43
CA ALA A 191 5.08 -0.69 17.21
C ALA A 191 5.47 -1.81 18.18
N GLY A 192 6.62 -2.45 17.97
CA GLY A 192 7.06 -3.63 18.72
C GLY A 192 6.26 -4.88 18.40
N ILE A 193 5.87 -5.05 17.12
CA ILE A 193 5.21 -6.25 16.58
C ILE A 193 6.13 -6.96 15.60
N LYS A 194 5.90 -8.25 15.34
CA LYS A 194 6.68 -9.02 14.36
C LYS A 194 6.46 -8.52 12.95
N THR A 195 7.49 -8.66 12.10
CA THR A 195 7.52 -8.14 10.74
C THR A 195 7.74 -9.26 9.73
N CYS A 196 6.99 -9.22 8.64
CA CYS A 196 7.16 -10.10 7.48
C CYS A 196 7.27 -9.23 6.22
N TRP A 197 8.45 -9.21 5.64
CA TRP A 197 8.70 -8.48 4.41
C TRP A 197 8.33 -9.32 3.19
N TYR A 198 7.33 -8.87 2.44
CA TYR A 198 6.99 -9.42 1.15
C TYR A 198 7.96 -8.88 0.08
N ASN A 199 8.85 -9.72 -0.40
CA ASN A 199 9.96 -9.35 -1.27
C ASN A 199 10.10 -10.28 -2.49
N PRO A 200 9.13 -10.30 -3.40
CA PRO A 200 9.13 -11.22 -4.55
C PRO A 200 10.31 -10.98 -5.50
N LYS A 201 10.85 -9.76 -5.53
CA LYS A 201 11.96 -9.38 -6.42
C LYS A 201 13.35 -9.68 -5.84
N GLY A 202 13.45 -10.09 -4.56
CA GLY A 202 14.71 -10.48 -3.93
C GLY A 202 15.65 -9.31 -3.62
N GLY A 203 15.12 -8.14 -3.26
CA GLY A 203 15.92 -7.00 -2.81
C GLY A 203 16.62 -7.26 -1.47
N SER A 204 17.61 -6.44 -1.15
CA SER A 204 18.31 -6.47 0.14
C SER A 204 17.64 -5.56 1.15
N VAL A 205 17.72 -5.93 2.44
CA VAL A 205 17.30 -5.04 3.53
C VAL A 205 18.22 -3.83 3.56
N ASN A 206 17.66 -2.64 3.40
CA ASN A 206 18.36 -1.38 3.46
C ASN A 206 17.80 -0.53 4.62
N GLY A 207 18.70 0.13 5.38
CA GLY A 207 18.34 1.00 6.49
C GLY A 207 18.29 0.29 7.85
N ASP A 208 17.96 1.06 8.89
CA ASP A 208 17.86 0.59 10.28
C ASP A 208 16.50 -0.06 10.56
N VAL A 209 16.25 -1.23 9.96
CA VAL A 209 15.04 -2.02 10.20
C VAL A 209 15.40 -3.46 10.50
N SER A 210 14.64 -4.07 11.41
CA SER A 210 14.71 -5.50 11.72
C SER A 210 13.59 -6.22 10.99
N VAL A 211 13.92 -7.29 10.28
CA VAL A 211 12.97 -8.12 9.55
C VAL A 211 12.95 -9.50 10.20
N ASP A 212 11.81 -9.90 10.80
CA ASP A 212 11.69 -11.22 11.43
C ASP A 212 11.56 -12.32 10.38
N TYR A 213 10.78 -12.05 9.32
CA TYR A 213 10.54 -12.99 8.22
C TYR A 213 10.61 -12.27 6.88
N THR A 214 11.13 -12.96 5.86
CA THR A 214 11.08 -12.52 4.46
C THR A 214 10.46 -13.62 3.62
N ILE A 215 9.49 -13.25 2.79
CA ILE A 215 8.78 -14.15 1.89
C ILE A 215 8.82 -13.62 0.46
N LYS A 216 8.79 -14.52 -0.52
CA LYS A 216 8.69 -14.17 -1.94
C LYS A 216 7.31 -14.44 -2.51
N ASN A 217 6.54 -15.27 -1.82
CA ASN A 217 5.16 -15.60 -2.14
C ASN A 217 4.32 -15.55 -0.86
N LEU A 218 3.13 -15.00 -0.93
CA LEU A 218 2.27 -14.82 0.24
C LEU A 218 1.88 -16.15 0.91
N TRP A 219 1.83 -17.25 0.17
CA TRP A 219 1.50 -18.56 0.72
C TRP A 219 2.53 -19.13 1.69
N GLU A 220 3.77 -18.64 1.65
CA GLU A 220 4.82 -18.97 2.63
C GLU A 220 4.44 -18.60 4.07
N LEU A 221 3.49 -17.66 4.25
CA LEU A 221 2.96 -17.31 5.56
C LEU A 221 2.37 -18.50 6.32
N LYS A 222 1.80 -19.49 5.62
CA LYS A 222 1.24 -20.68 6.27
C LYS A 222 2.30 -21.44 7.07
N GLU A 223 3.55 -21.47 6.60
CA GLU A 223 4.67 -22.13 7.32
C GLU A 223 5.12 -21.29 8.54
N ILE A 224 5.02 -19.96 8.46
CA ILE A 224 5.36 -19.05 9.56
C ILE A 224 4.31 -19.15 10.67
N LEU A 225 3.04 -19.21 10.31
CA LEU A 225 1.91 -19.26 11.25
C LEU A 225 1.74 -20.64 11.91
N ALA A 226 2.31 -21.70 11.33
CA ALA A 226 2.27 -23.06 11.89
C ALA A 226 3.28 -23.29 13.03
N LYS A 227 4.22 -22.37 13.25
CA LYS A 227 5.23 -22.40 14.31
C LYS A 227 4.74 -21.70 15.57
#